data_e5cee8b6192e57854f51421cbc059d47
#
_entry.id   e5cee8b6192e57854f51421cbc059d47
#
_cell.length_a   1.000
_cell.length_b   1.000
_cell.length_c   1.000
_cell.angle_alpha   90.00
_cell.angle_beta   90.00
_cell.angle_gamma   90.00
#
_symmetry.space_group_name_H-M   'P 1'
#
loop_
_entity.id
_entity.type
_entity.pdbx_description
1 polymer ?
#
loop_
_entity_poly.entity_id
_entity_poly.type
_entity_poly.pdbx_seq_one_letter_code
_entity_poly.pdbx_strand_id
1 'polypeptide(L)'
;PIRELQSKRKIIRTVPVKNTKGETKSIQLVVEGPVTIAGCTTKESIYEDNANRSFLIYIDESKEQDEKVMQYQRKHSAGKVDTSEQQNIVKQLQNTQRMLQAVQVRNPFAEFLKIPDEVFKPRRTNAHYLAFIELVTFYHQYQREKKYDQDTGEEYIETTIEDIAEANKL
;
A
#
# COMPACT_ATOMS: atom_id res chain seq x y z
N PRO A 1 -8.16 -11.37 13.65
CA PRO A 1 -7.32 -12.13 12.69
C PRO A 1 -6.50 -11.21 11.77
N ILE A 2 -7.15 -10.29 10.99
CA ILE A 2 -6.47 -9.39 10.04
C ILE A 2 -5.42 -8.52 10.74
N ARG A 3 -5.75 -7.91 11.87
CA ARG A 3 -4.81 -7.10 12.67
C ARG A 3 -3.58 -7.90 13.14
N GLU A 4 -3.79 -9.16 13.47
CA GLU A 4 -2.72 -10.06 13.89
C GLU A 4 -1.77 -10.33 12.72
N LEU A 5 -2.32 -10.57 11.53
CA LEU A 5 -1.54 -10.75 10.31
C LEU A 5 -0.75 -9.50 9.94
N GLN A 6 -1.36 -8.31 10.04
CA GLN A 6 -0.68 -7.03 9.83
C GLN A 6 0.46 -6.77 10.82
N SER A 7 0.28 -7.15 12.10
CA SER A 7 1.27 -6.87 13.15
C SER A 7 2.33 -7.94 13.29
N LYS A 8 1.94 -9.22 13.20
CA LYS A 8 2.83 -10.38 13.43
C LYS A 8 3.24 -11.08 12.15
N ARG A 9 2.70 -10.65 10.99
CA ARG A 9 2.91 -11.27 9.68
C ARG A 9 2.56 -12.77 9.63
N LYS A 10 1.81 -13.26 10.62
CA LYS A 10 1.46 -14.68 10.72
C LYS A 10 0.16 -14.84 11.51
N ILE A 11 -0.73 -15.69 11.00
CA ILE A 11 -1.91 -16.18 11.73
C ILE A 11 -1.87 -17.69 11.74
N ILE A 12 -2.14 -18.27 12.90
CA ILE A 12 -2.32 -19.72 13.05
C ILE A 12 -3.73 -19.95 13.58
N ARG A 13 -4.51 -20.76 12.89
CA ARG A 13 -5.84 -21.17 13.32
C ARG A 13 -5.96 -22.68 13.28
N THR A 14 -6.48 -23.25 14.36
CA THR A 14 -6.86 -24.64 14.40
C THR A 14 -8.34 -24.75 14.02
N VAL A 15 -8.63 -25.52 12.98
CA VAL A 15 -9.98 -25.78 12.52
C VAL A 15 -10.27 -27.28 12.52
N PRO A 16 -11.45 -27.70 12.99
CA PRO A 16 -11.86 -29.09 12.90
C PRO A 16 -12.29 -29.39 11.45
N VAL A 17 -11.73 -30.45 10.87
CA VAL A 17 -12.09 -30.95 9.55
C VAL A 17 -12.55 -32.40 9.68
N LYS A 18 -13.71 -32.71 9.11
CA LYS A 18 -14.19 -34.10 9.02
C LYS A 18 -13.53 -34.80 7.82
N ASN A 19 -12.98 -35.97 8.08
CA ASN A 19 -12.48 -36.82 7.00
C ASN A 19 -13.64 -37.56 6.31
N THR A 20 -13.36 -38.26 5.23
CA THR A 20 -14.33 -39.06 4.45
C THR A 20 -14.99 -40.18 5.27
N LYS A 21 -14.42 -40.56 6.43
CA LYS A 21 -14.95 -41.56 7.36
C LYS A 21 -15.78 -40.96 8.50
N GLY A 22 -16.03 -39.64 8.49
CA GLY A 22 -16.83 -38.95 9.51
C GLY A 22 -16.06 -38.61 10.78
N GLU A 23 -14.77 -38.93 10.89
CA GLU A 23 -13.96 -38.60 12.06
C GLU A 23 -13.52 -37.14 11.98
N THR A 24 -13.53 -36.43 13.10
CA THR A 24 -13.08 -35.03 13.19
C THR A 24 -11.60 -34.98 13.54
N LYS A 25 -10.79 -34.39 12.67
CA LYS A 25 -9.38 -34.08 12.95
C LYS A 25 -9.17 -32.57 12.99
N SER A 26 -8.37 -32.12 13.93
CA SER A 26 -7.94 -30.72 13.99
C SER A 26 -6.74 -30.51 13.06
N ILE A 27 -6.87 -29.58 12.13
CA ILE A 27 -5.76 -29.14 11.30
C ILE A 27 -5.39 -27.70 11.64
N GLN A 28 -4.12 -27.36 11.55
CA GLN A 28 -3.66 -25.99 11.69
C GLN A 28 -3.56 -25.35 10.31
N LEU A 29 -4.31 -24.25 10.13
CA LEU A 29 -4.17 -23.36 8.99
C LEU A 29 -3.20 -22.26 9.37
N VAL A 30 -2.12 -22.15 8.60
CA VAL A 30 -1.11 -21.12 8.77
C VAL A 30 -1.18 -20.19 7.58
N VAL A 31 -1.36 -18.89 7.86
CA VAL A 31 -1.28 -17.83 6.84
C VAL A 31 -0.12 -16.93 7.21
N GLU A 32 0.81 -16.79 6.30
CA GLU A 32 2.00 -15.94 6.45
C GLU A 32 1.91 -14.73 5.52
N GLY A 33 2.30 -13.56 6.04
CA GLY A 33 2.40 -12.31 5.31
C GLY A 33 3.83 -12.00 4.87
N PRO A 34 4.07 -10.85 4.24
CA PRO A 34 3.18 -9.68 4.25
C PRO A 34 1.95 -9.83 3.36
N VAL A 35 0.85 -9.16 3.72
CA VAL A 35 -0.37 -9.09 2.93
C VAL A 35 -0.78 -7.64 2.72
N THR A 36 -1.24 -7.32 1.53
CA THR A 36 -1.86 -6.04 1.21
C THR A 36 -3.38 -6.18 1.31
N ILE A 37 -4.01 -5.24 1.99
CA ILE A 37 -5.46 -5.24 2.22
C ILE A 37 -5.98 -3.88 1.77
N ALA A 38 -6.95 -3.89 0.87
CA ALA A 38 -7.74 -2.74 0.50
C ALA A 38 -9.20 -2.99 0.87
N GLY A 39 -9.87 -1.96 1.35
CA GLY A 39 -11.29 -2.05 1.72
C GLY A 39 -11.97 -0.70 1.57
N CYS A 40 -13.25 -0.70 1.33
CA CYS A 40 -14.09 0.50 1.32
C CYS A 40 -15.15 0.42 2.41
N THR A 41 -15.58 1.57 2.87
CA THR A 41 -16.64 1.70 3.87
C THR A 41 -17.43 2.98 3.63
N THR A 42 -18.70 2.93 3.91
CA THR A 42 -19.59 4.10 3.92
C THR A 42 -19.76 4.69 5.33
N LYS A 43 -19.05 4.14 6.33
CA LYS A 43 -19.11 4.66 7.70
C LYS A 43 -18.26 5.90 7.83
N GLU A 44 -18.82 6.97 8.36
CA GLU A 44 -18.13 8.22 8.66
C GLU A 44 -16.98 8.03 9.67
N SER A 45 -17.15 7.10 10.63
CA SER A 45 -16.11 6.78 11.61
C SER A 45 -15.58 5.37 11.41
N ILE A 46 -14.28 5.27 11.19
CA ILE A 46 -13.56 4.00 11.17
C ILE A 46 -13.04 3.74 12.58
N TYR A 47 -13.13 2.48 13.02
CA TYR A 47 -12.55 2.09 14.30
C TYR A 47 -11.08 2.51 14.35
N GLU A 48 -10.74 3.29 15.36
CA GLU A 48 -9.45 3.99 15.49
C GLU A 48 -8.23 3.08 15.27
N ASP A 49 -8.27 1.87 15.80
CA ASP A 49 -7.19 0.89 15.68
C ASP A 49 -6.99 0.38 14.24
N ASN A 50 -8.02 0.43 13.39
CA ASN A 50 -7.92 0.10 11.97
C ASN A 50 -7.42 1.31 11.18
N ALA A 51 -7.96 2.50 11.47
CA ALA A 51 -7.51 3.76 10.86
C ALA A 51 -6.01 3.97 11.05
N ASN A 52 -5.50 3.68 12.26
CA ASN A 52 -4.09 3.80 12.60
C ASN A 52 -3.14 2.86 11.83
N ARG A 53 -3.67 1.86 11.11
CA ARG A 53 -2.87 0.86 10.36
C ARG A 53 -3.12 0.95 8.86
N SER A 54 -3.84 1.97 8.42
CA SER A 54 -4.30 2.11 7.04
C SER A 54 -4.03 3.52 6.53
N PHE A 55 -3.78 3.65 5.25
CA PHE A 55 -3.91 4.92 4.57
C PHE A 55 -5.38 5.14 4.27
N LEU A 56 -5.93 6.24 4.78
CA LEU A 56 -7.31 6.62 4.53
C LEU A 56 -7.36 7.50 3.30
N ILE A 57 -8.04 7.03 2.27
CA ILE A 57 -8.23 7.77 1.03
C ILE A 57 -9.70 8.18 0.98
N TYR A 58 -9.93 9.48 0.92
CA TYR A 58 -11.27 10.03 0.79
C TYR A 58 -11.63 10.15 -0.69
N ILE A 59 -12.87 9.79 -1.00
CA ILE A 59 -13.41 9.92 -2.36
C ILE A 59 -13.95 11.34 -2.50
N ASP A 60 -13.68 11.98 -3.63
CA ASP A 60 -14.28 13.26 -3.99
C ASP A 60 -15.77 13.07 -4.28
N GLU A 61 -16.63 13.62 -3.42
CA GLU A 61 -18.10 13.61 -3.52
C GLU A 61 -18.64 14.98 -3.98
N SER A 62 -17.81 15.77 -4.66
CA SER A 62 -18.26 17.04 -5.23
C SER A 62 -19.26 16.83 -6.37
N LYS A 63 -20.16 17.80 -6.56
CA LYS A 63 -21.12 17.78 -7.69
C LYS A 63 -20.45 17.65 -9.05
N GLU A 64 -19.25 18.21 -9.18
CA GLU A 64 -18.46 18.12 -10.40
C GLU A 64 -17.99 16.69 -10.66
N GLN A 65 -17.56 16.01 -9.62
CA GLN A 65 -17.14 14.60 -9.73
C GLN A 65 -18.34 13.68 -9.99
N ASP A 66 -19.46 13.92 -9.33
CA ASP A 66 -20.70 13.17 -9.59
C ASP A 66 -21.13 13.30 -11.05
N GLU A 67 -21.10 14.51 -11.61
CA GLU A 67 -21.46 14.71 -13.03
C GLU A 67 -20.50 13.97 -13.98
N LYS A 68 -19.19 13.98 -13.70
CA LYS A 68 -18.21 13.21 -14.49
C LYS A 68 -18.51 11.71 -14.44
N VAL A 69 -18.81 11.18 -13.26
CA VAL A 69 -19.16 9.78 -13.07
C VAL A 69 -20.44 9.42 -13.82
N MET A 70 -21.50 10.22 -13.68
CA MET A 70 -22.77 10.03 -14.38
C MET A 70 -22.61 10.12 -15.91
N GLN A 71 -21.79 11.04 -16.39
CA GLN A 71 -21.48 11.17 -17.81
C GLN A 71 -20.76 9.92 -18.35
N TYR A 72 -19.77 9.41 -17.58
CA TYR A 72 -19.09 8.17 -17.92
C TYR A 72 -20.07 6.98 -17.97
N GLN A 73 -20.96 6.85 -16.98
CA GLN A 73 -21.98 5.80 -16.96
C GLN A 73 -22.89 5.86 -18.19
N ARG A 74 -23.36 7.08 -18.55
CA ARG A 74 -24.17 7.28 -19.77
C ARG A 74 -23.42 6.87 -21.04
N LYS A 75 -22.15 7.28 -21.19
CA LYS A 75 -21.30 6.90 -22.31
C LYS A 75 -21.08 5.38 -22.37
N HIS A 76 -20.82 4.75 -21.22
CA HIS A 76 -20.62 3.31 -21.10
C HIS A 76 -21.88 2.55 -21.52
N SER A 77 -23.05 2.95 -21.00
CA SER A 77 -24.35 2.37 -21.37
C SER A 77 -24.67 2.53 -22.86
N ALA A 78 -24.21 3.60 -23.49
CA ALA A 78 -24.35 3.85 -24.92
C ALA A 78 -23.33 3.11 -25.80
N GLY A 79 -22.42 2.28 -25.20
CA GLY A 79 -21.37 1.59 -25.95
C GLY A 79 -20.30 2.51 -26.56
N LYS A 80 -20.17 3.73 -26.04
CA LYS A 80 -19.25 4.77 -26.57
C LYS A 80 -17.95 4.90 -25.77
N VAL A 81 -17.68 3.99 -24.84
CA VAL A 81 -16.44 3.96 -24.06
C VAL A 81 -15.46 3.00 -24.72
N ASP A 82 -14.33 3.52 -25.16
CA ASP A 82 -13.21 2.67 -25.58
C ASP A 82 -12.42 2.26 -24.34
N THR A 83 -12.38 0.95 -24.08
CA THR A 83 -11.65 0.36 -22.95
C THR A 83 -10.22 -0.05 -23.30
N SER A 84 -9.80 0.09 -24.55
CA SER A 84 -8.47 -0.35 -25.01
C SER A 84 -7.34 0.44 -24.35
N GLU A 85 -7.50 1.75 -24.20
CA GLU A 85 -6.54 2.61 -23.50
C GLU A 85 -6.41 2.22 -22.02
N GLN A 86 -7.54 1.99 -21.36
CA GLN A 86 -7.56 1.52 -19.98
C GLN A 86 -6.81 0.20 -19.79
N GLN A 87 -7.03 -0.76 -20.70
CA GLN A 87 -6.34 -2.04 -20.68
C GLN A 87 -4.83 -1.89 -20.90
N ASN A 88 -4.41 -0.97 -21.75
CA ASN A 88 -2.99 -0.67 -21.98
C ASN A 88 -2.34 -0.06 -20.73
N ILE A 89 -3.00 0.89 -20.07
CA ILE A 89 -2.53 1.47 -18.81
C ILE A 89 -2.39 0.39 -17.73
N VAL A 90 -3.38 -0.48 -17.58
CA VAL A 90 -3.32 -1.59 -16.62
C VAL A 90 -2.11 -2.50 -16.91
N LYS A 91 -1.86 -2.84 -18.18
CA LYS A 91 -0.70 -3.65 -18.57
C LYS A 91 0.63 -2.94 -18.25
N GLN A 92 0.71 -1.64 -18.52
CA GLN A 92 1.90 -0.84 -18.20
C GLN A 92 2.17 -0.86 -16.69
N LEU A 93 1.15 -0.59 -15.85
CA LEU A 93 1.27 -0.63 -14.40
C LEU A 93 1.68 -2.03 -13.89
N GLN A 94 1.09 -3.09 -14.43
CA GLN A 94 1.48 -4.47 -14.09
C GLN A 94 2.93 -4.76 -14.49
N ASN A 95 3.39 -4.30 -15.63
CA ASN A 95 4.76 -4.50 -16.09
C ASN A 95 5.74 -3.71 -15.21
N THR A 96 5.40 -2.48 -14.83
CA THR A 96 6.19 -1.69 -13.87
C THR A 96 6.36 -2.45 -12.56
N GLN A 97 5.28 -3.01 -12.01
CA GLN A 97 5.35 -3.81 -10.78
C GLN A 97 6.25 -5.05 -10.93
N ARG A 98 6.23 -5.72 -12.08
CA ARG A 98 7.07 -6.90 -12.34
C ARG A 98 8.54 -6.56 -12.49
N MET A 99 8.86 -5.34 -12.87
CA MET A 99 10.26 -4.88 -13.01
C MET A 99 10.90 -4.52 -11.67
N LEU A 100 10.11 -4.21 -10.64
CA LEU A 100 10.64 -3.83 -9.34
C LEU A 100 11.43 -4.99 -8.71
N GLN A 101 12.60 -4.68 -8.20
CA GLN A 101 13.50 -5.61 -7.51
C GLN A 101 13.56 -5.24 -6.03
N ALA A 102 13.79 -6.23 -5.18
CA ALA A 102 14.03 -5.98 -3.77
C ALA A 102 15.37 -5.24 -3.63
N VAL A 103 15.31 -4.00 -3.15
CA VAL A 103 16.47 -3.16 -2.87
C VAL A 103 16.22 -2.43 -1.56
N GLN A 104 17.27 -2.28 -0.74
CA GLN A 104 17.17 -1.51 0.48
C GLN A 104 17.15 -0.02 0.13
N VAL A 105 16.25 0.73 0.79
CA VAL A 105 16.21 2.19 0.68
C VAL A 105 16.73 2.80 1.97
N ARG A 106 17.61 3.80 1.85
CA ARG A 106 18.09 4.60 2.96
C ARG A 106 17.74 6.06 2.73
N ASN A 107 17.22 6.71 3.75
CA ASN A 107 16.88 8.13 3.69
C ASN A 107 17.90 8.94 4.52
N PRO A 108 18.90 9.55 3.88
CA PRO A 108 19.90 10.33 4.59
C PRO A 108 19.36 11.62 5.23
N PHE A 109 18.15 12.02 4.86
CA PHE A 109 17.49 13.22 5.38
C PHE A 109 16.53 12.91 6.54
N ALA A 110 16.32 11.63 6.89
CA ALA A 110 15.29 11.20 7.85
C ALA A 110 15.38 11.90 9.20
N GLU A 111 16.59 12.15 9.70
CA GLU A 111 16.82 12.82 11.00
C GLU A 111 16.39 14.30 11.01
N PHE A 112 16.30 14.93 9.84
CA PHE A 112 15.91 16.34 9.69
C PHE A 112 14.41 16.50 9.43
N LEU A 113 13.70 15.42 9.10
CA LEU A 113 12.28 15.46 8.78
C LEU A 113 11.45 15.53 10.05
N LYS A 114 10.51 16.45 10.06
CA LYS A 114 9.57 16.62 11.17
C LYS A 114 8.14 16.66 10.63
N ILE A 115 7.23 16.03 11.34
CA ILE A 115 5.79 16.16 11.12
C ILE A 115 5.23 17.23 12.05
N PRO A 116 4.10 17.87 11.74
CA PRO A 116 3.43 18.81 12.64
C PRO A 116 3.08 18.17 13.99
N ASP A 117 3.06 18.98 15.06
CA ASP A 117 2.79 18.47 16.42
C ASP A 117 1.34 18.02 16.62
N GLU A 118 0.40 18.60 15.85
CA GLU A 118 -1.04 18.36 15.96
C GLU A 118 -1.51 17.09 15.22
N VAL A 119 -0.61 16.32 14.63
CA VAL A 119 -1.02 15.11 13.87
C VAL A 119 -1.57 14.02 14.77
N PHE A 120 -2.55 13.31 14.24
CA PHE A 120 -3.12 12.15 14.91
C PHE A 120 -2.07 11.03 15.07
N LYS A 121 -1.91 10.53 16.32
CA LYS A 121 -0.97 9.43 16.64
C LYS A 121 0.47 9.66 16.12
N PRO A 122 1.19 10.67 16.61
CA PRO A 122 2.45 11.14 16.02
C PRO A 122 3.45 10.04 15.67
N ARG A 123 3.65 9.06 16.55
CA ARG A 123 4.63 7.98 16.32
C ARG A 123 4.31 7.14 15.08
N ARG A 124 3.02 6.85 14.82
CA ARG A 124 2.60 6.08 13.65
C ARG A 124 2.59 6.92 12.40
N THR A 125 2.07 8.13 12.50
CA THR A 125 2.07 9.08 11.38
C THR A 125 3.49 9.34 10.91
N ASN A 126 4.45 9.52 11.82
CA ASN A 126 5.86 9.66 11.45
C ASN A 126 6.41 8.41 10.75
N ALA A 127 6.10 7.22 11.27
CA ALA A 127 6.54 5.97 10.63
C ALA A 127 5.92 5.79 9.23
N HIS A 128 4.63 6.13 9.06
CA HIS A 128 3.98 6.09 7.76
C HIS A 128 4.56 7.12 6.79
N TYR A 129 4.85 8.32 7.25
CA TYR A 129 5.47 9.37 6.46
C TYR A 129 6.84 8.95 5.92
N LEU A 130 7.70 8.44 6.80
CA LEU A 130 9.03 7.95 6.40
C LEU A 130 8.91 6.77 5.42
N ALA A 131 8.05 5.80 5.72
CA ALA A 131 7.81 4.66 4.82
C ALA A 131 7.24 5.08 3.45
N PHE A 132 6.46 6.17 3.41
CA PHE A 132 5.92 6.69 2.17
C PHE A 132 7.00 7.34 1.30
N ILE A 133 7.92 8.09 1.90
CA ILE A 133 9.10 8.62 1.21
C ILE A 133 9.98 7.47 0.67
N GLU A 134 10.24 6.45 1.49
CA GLU A 134 10.97 5.26 1.07
C GLU A 134 10.29 4.55 -0.11
N LEU A 135 8.95 4.49 -0.11
CA LEU A 135 8.17 3.91 -1.20
C LEU A 135 8.35 4.70 -2.50
N VAL A 136 8.29 6.04 -2.45
CA VAL A 136 8.54 6.89 -3.63
C VAL A 136 9.94 6.65 -4.17
N THR A 137 10.96 6.64 -3.31
CA THR A 137 12.35 6.32 -3.70
C THR A 137 12.45 4.91 -4.31
N PHE A 138 11.77 3.93 -3.72
CA PHE A 138 11.75 2.55 -4.22
C PHE A 138 11.17 2.46 -5.63
N TYR A 139 10.11 3.20 -5.94
CA TYR A 139 9.58 3.27 -7.30
C TYR A 139 10.52 3.94 -8.29
N HIS A 140 11.41 4.81 -7.81
CA HIS A 140 12.46 5.46 -8.61
C HIS A 140 13.78 4.67 -8.64
N GLN A 141 13.80 3.40 -8.22
CA GLN A 141 15.02 2.61 -8.05
C GLN A 141 15.93 2.55 -9.28
N TYR A 142 15.37 2.60 -10.47
CA TYR A 142 16.14 2.59 -11.72
C TYR A 142 16.72 3.94 -12.12
N GLN A 143 16.31 5.02 -11.46
CA GLN A 143 16.84 6.37 -11.61
C GLN A 143 17.81 6.75 -10.48
N ARG A 144 18.07 5.82 -9.55
CA ARG A 144 18.94 6.03 -8.40
C ARG A 144 20.26 5.30 -8.58
N GLU A 145 21.34 5.94 -8.09
CA GLU A 145 22.64 5.30 -8.03
C GLU A 145 22.63 4.18 -6.98
N LYS A 146 23.13 3.02 -7.36
CA LYS A 146 23.28 1.88 -6.46
C LYS A 146 24.54 2.04 -5.64
N LYS A 147 24.40 1.95 -4.33
CA LYS A 147 25.48 2.01 -3.36
C LYS A 147 25.58 0.67 -2.64
N TYR A 148 26.73 0.43 -2.06
CA TYR A 148 27.01 -0.79 -1.30
C TYR A 148 27.43 -0.45 0.11
N ASP A 149 26.84 -1.13 1.07
CA ASP A 149 27.21 -1.02 2.47
C ASP A 149 28.60 -1.64 2.67
N GLN A 150 29.50 -0.93 3.35
CA GLN A 150 30.89 -1.35 3.50
C GLN A 150 31.06 -2.55 4.43
N ASP A 151 30.13 -2.74 5.39
CA ASP A 151 30.23 -3.78 6.40
C ASP A 151 29.50 -5.06 5.95
N THR A 152 28.33 -4.91 5.33
CA THR A 152 27.47 -6.06 4.93
C THR A 152 27.61 -6.42 3.47
N GLY A 153 28.09 -5.50 2.62
CA GLY A 153 28.12 -5.66 1.16
C GLY A 153 26.74 -5.58 0.49
N GLU A 154 25.68 -5.26 1.25
CA GLU A 154 24.33 -5.17 0.72
C GLU A 154 24.13 -3.94 -0.18
N GLU A 155 23.44 -4.14 -1.29
CA GLU A 155 23.07 -3.08 -2.21
C GLU A 155 21.93 -2.22 -1.63
N TYR A 156 22.06 -0.90 -1.72
CA TYR A 156 21.03 0.04 -1.35
C TYR A 156 20.98 1.25 -2.29
N ILE A 157 19.87 1.96 -2.25
CA ILE A 157 19.65 3.25 -2.90
C ILE A 157 19.32 4.31 -1.87
N GLU A 158 19.58 5.57 -2.19
CA GLU A 158 19.28 6.68 -1.29
C GLU A 158 18.13 7.54 -1.80
N THR A 159 17.33 7.99 -0.83
CA THR A 159 16.28 9.00 -1.04
C THR A 159 16.92 10.33 -1.44
N THR A 160 16.30 11.02 -2.40
CA THR A 160 16.67 12.38 -2.78
C THR A 160 15.66 13.40 -2.24
N ILE A 161 16.00 14.68 -2.32
CA ILE A 161 15.10 15.78 -1.94
C ILE A 161 13.86 15.79 -2.85
N GLU A 162 14.01 15.43 -4.10
CA GLU A 162 12.92 15.32 -5.07
C GLU A 162 11.92 14.22 -4.67
N ASP A 163 12.39 13.08 -4.16
CA ASP A 163 11.53 12.01 -3.67
C ASP A 163 10.69 12.48 -2.47
N ILE A 164 11.31 13.26 -1.56
CA ILE A 164 10.62 13.87 -0.43
C ILE A 164 9.58 14.89 -0.93
N ALA A 165 9.94 15.72 -1.90
CA ALA A 165 9.04 16.70 -2.48
C ALA A 165 7.83 16.03 -3.17
N GLU A 166 8.05 14.93 -3.89
CA GLU A 166 6.95 14.15 -4.48
C GLU A 166 6.08 13.50 -3.40
N ALA A 167 6.67 12.90 -2.36
CA ALA A 167 5.92 12.33 -1.25
C ALA A 167 5.05 13.36 -0.52
N ASN A 168 5.48 14.62 -0.47
CA ASN A 168 4.71 15.71 0.17
C ASN A 168 3.55 16.23 -0.69
N LYS A 169 3.46 15.86 -1.97
CA LYS A 169 2.34 16.27 -2.84
C LYS A 169 1.15 15.32 -2.74
N LEU A 170 1.38 14.13 -2.24
CA LEU A 170 0.40 13.05 -2.13
C LEU A 170 -0.23 13.00 -0.74
#